data_4176a11ba3c29a49e6489ac8032de8fb
#
_entry.id   4176a11ba3c29a49e6489ac8032de8fb
#
_cell.length_a   1.000
_cell.length_b   1.000
_cell.length_c   1.000
_cell.angle_alpha   90.00
_cell.angle_beta   90.00
_cell.angle_gamma   90.00
#
_symmetry.space_group_name_H-M   'P 1'
#
loop_
_entity.id
_entity.type
_entity.pdbx_description
1 polymer ?
#
loop_
_entity_poly.entity_id
_entity_poly.type
_entity_poly.pdbx_seq_one_letter_code
_entity_poly.pdbx_strand_id
1 'polypeptide(L)'
;QNKIKKDNSIKVVENEVVGFDIKNKKIVGVFLSNNKKIACSSVVVACGTFVNGLIHTGEKTFSAGRFGEKNVRDISFHLKKAGHSSLRLKTGTPPRVSLKTIDLSLCEISLGDSDFFPFSISSNKKDLDKNLPCYLVNTNKKTHSLIEKNLLKSAMFSGKIKGVGPRYCPSIEDKVFRFKERGSHQLFLEPEWEGSDQ
;
A
#
# COMPACT_ATOMS: atom_id res chain seq x y z
N GLN A 1 -2.73 -17.81 -3.79
CA GLN A 1 -3.03 -18.16 -5.20
C GLN A 1 -3.39 -19.64 -5.36
N ASN A 2 -2.64 -20.58 -4.78
CA ASN A 2 -2.86 -22.03 -4.96
C ASN A 2 -4.24 -22.52 -4.48
N LYS A 3 -4.81 -21.96 -3.40
CA LYS A 3 -6.17 -22.27 -2.94
C LYS A 3 -7.22 -21.86 -3.96
N ILE A 4 -7.09 -20.66 -4.54
CA ILE A 4 -8.01 -20.14 -5.55
C ILE A 4 -7.97 -21.00 -6.81
N LYS A 5 -6.78 -21.39 -7.27
CA LYS A 5 -6.61 -22.23 -8.47
C LYS A 5 -7.19 -23.65 -8.32
N LYS A 6 -7.27 -24.15 -7.09
CA LYS A 6 -7.80 -25.49 -6.78
C LYS A 6 -9.31 -25.53 -6.53
N ASP A 7 -9.92 -24.38 -6.41
CA ASP A 7 -11.38 -24.28 -6.12
C ASP A 7 -12.16 -24.17 -7.42
N ASN A 8 -12.87 -25.23 -7.78
CA ASN A 8 -13.65 -25.31 -9.01
C ASN A 8 -14.87 -24.35 -9.02
N SER A 9 -15.25 -23.78 -7.89
CA SER A 9 -16.32 -22.76 -7.79
C SER A 9 -15.83 -21.36 -8.19
N ILE A 10 -14.51 -21.16 -8.29
CA ILE A 10 -13.89 -19.88 -8.58
C ILE A 10 -13.38 -19.86 -10.03
N LYS A 11 -13.94 -18.96 -10.82
CA LYS A 11 -13.44 -18.67 -12.19
C LYS A 11 -12.57 -17.42 -12.17
N VAL A 12 -11.27 -17.57 -12.42
CA VAL A 12 -10.35 -16.44 -12.58
C VAL A 12 -10.41 -15.93 -14.02
N VAL A 13 -10.62 -14.63 -14.18
CA VAL A 13 -10.61 -13.94 -15.48
C VAL A 13 -9.57 -12.82 -15.40
N GLU A 14 -8.47 -12.96 -16.12
CA GLU A 14 -7.43 -11.93 -16.21
C GLU A 14 -7.86 -10.84 -17.19
N ASN A 15 -8.55 -9.82 -16.67
CA ASN A 15 -8.99 -8.68 -17.46
C ASN A 15 -9.28 -7.49 -16.54
N GLU A 16 -9.21 -6.29 -17.09
CA GLU A 16 -9.56 -5.06 -16.38
C GLU A 16 -11.07 -4.84 -16.42
N VAL A 17 -11.68 -4.57 -15.26
CA VAL A 17 -13.06 -4.12 -15.18
C VAL A 17 -13.09 -2.60 -15.39
N VAL A 18 -13.75 -2.17 -16.44
CA VAL A 18 -13.84 -0.76 -16.86
C VAL A 18 -15.17 -0.10 -16.52
N GLY A 19 -16.14 -0.85 -16.00
CA GLY A 19 -17.42 -0.27 -15.63
C GLY A 19 -18.41 -1.26 -15.04
N PHE A 20 -19.49 -0.71 -14.50
CA PHE A 20 -20.61 -1.45 -13.92
C PHE A 20 -21.85 -1.35 -14.80
N ASP A 21 -22.52 -2.49 -15.03
CA ASP A 21 -23.86 -2.50 -15.63
C ASP A 21 -24.91 -2.46 -14.51
N ILE A 22 -25.57 -1.31 -14.39
CA ILE A 22 -26.57 -1.05 -13.36
C ILE A 22 -27.92 -0.83 -14.06
N LYS A 23 -28.92 -1.65 -13.71
CA LYS A 23 -30.30 -1.50 -14.16
C LYS A 23 -31.22 -1.41 -12.96
N ASN A 24 -32.15 -0.46 -12.97
CA ASN A 24 -33.12 -0.28 -11.87
C ASN A 24 -32.44 -0.23 -10.48
N LYS A 25 -31.30 0.51 -10.35
CA LYS A 25 -30.50 0.62 -9.13
C LYS A 25 -29.89 -0.71 -8.62
N LYS A 26 -29.86 -1.76 -9.44
CA LYS A 26 -29.26 -3.04 -9.12
C LYS A 26 -28.09 -3.32 -10.07
N ILE A 27 -27.01 -3.88 -9.54
CA ILE A 27 -25.92 -4.39 -10.37
C ILE A 27 -26.39 -5.63 -11.12
N VAL A 28 -26.13 -5.68 -12.41
CA VAL A 28 -26.47 -6.84 -13.27
C VAL A 28 -25.25 -7.36 -14.03
N GLY A 29 -24.12 -6.72 -13.89
CA GLY A 29 -22.87 -7.16 -14.51
C GLY A 29 -21.75 -6.13 -14.43
N VAL A 30 -20.59 -6.51 -14.96
CA VAL A 30 -19.42 -5.66 -15.15
C VAL A 30 -18.97 -5.68 -16.60
N PHE A 31 -18.43 -4.55 -17.07
CA PHE A 31 -17.83 -4.43 -18.39
C PHE A 31 -16.31 -4.61 -18.27
N LEU A 32 -15.75 -5.36 -19.20
CA LEU A 32 -14.32 -5.61 -19.31
C LEU A 32 -13.69 -4.75 -20.40
N SER A 33 -12.39 -4.51 -20.30
CA SER A 33 -11.64 -3.69 -21.27
C SER A 33 -11.62 -4.28 -22.70
N ASN A 34 -11.87 -5.58 -22.85
CA ASN A 34 -12.01 -6.25 -24.14
C ASN A 34 -13.44 -6.23 -24.72
N ASN A 35 -14.28 -5.31 -24.25
CA ASN A 35 -15.69 -5.14 -24.64
C ASN A 35 -16.61 -6.32 -24.27
N LYS A 36 -16.14 -7.26 -23.46
CA LYS A 36 -16.97 -8.34 -22.93
C LYS A 36 -17.69 -7.88 -21.65
N LYS A 37 -18.79 -8.56 -21.36
CA LYS A 37 -19.56 -8.36 -20.12
C LYS A 37 -19.61 -9.67 -19.35
N ILE A 38 -19.48 -9.55 -18.02
CA ILE A 38 -19.75 -10.66 -17.09
C ILE A 38 -21.01 -10.30 -16.32
N ALA A 39 -22.03 -11.15 -16.41
CA ALA A 39 -23.25 -11.01 -15.62
C ALA A 39 -22.99 -11.40 -14.17
N CYS A 40 -23.48 -10.59 -13.22
CA CYS A 40 -23.38 -10.86 -11.81
C CYS A 40 -24.47 -10.10 -11.04
N SER A 41 -24.84 -10.60 -9.88
CA SER A 41 -25.82 -9.98 -8.97
C SER A 41 -25.16 -9.09 -7.91
N SER A 42 -23.86 -9.21 -7.71
CA SER A 42 -23.07 -8.41 -6.76
C SER A 42 -21.63 -8.28 -7.22
N VAL A 43 -20.96 -7.24 -6.75
CA VAL A 43 -19.54 -6.96 -7.06
C VAL A 43 -18.82 -6.53 -5.79
N VAL A 44 -17.68 -7.16 -5.52
CA VAL A 44 -16.75 -6.71 -4.48
C VAL A 44 -15.57 -6.02 -5.15
N VAL A 45 -15.40 -4.73 -4.86
CA VAL A 45 -14.27 -3.93 -5.38
C VAL A 45 -13.10 -4.06 -4.42
N ALA A 46 -12.07 -4.80 -4.82
CA ALA A 46 -10.90 -5.11 -4.00
C ALA A 46 -9.60 -4.67 -4.71
N CYS A 47 -9.61 -3.52 -5.38
CA CYS A 47 -8.50 -2.99 -6.18
C CYS A 47 -7.43 -2.24 -5.39
N GLY A 48 -7.46 -2.33 -4.06
CA GLY A 48 -6.49 -1.66 -3.18
C GLY A 48 -6.56 -0.14 -3.26
N THR A 49 -5.45 0.52 -2.99
CA THR A 49 -5.32 1.98 -2.91
C THR A 49 -4.98 2.65 -4.25
N PHE A 50 -5.03 1.90 -5.36
CA PHE A 50 -4.53 2.36 -6.67
C PHE A 50 -5.61 2.87 -7.62
N VAL A 51 -6.82 3.10 -7.14
CA VAL A 51 -7.88 3.74 -7.93
C VAL A 51 -7.46 5.16 -8.27
N ASN A 52 -7.28 5.44 -9.57
CA ASN A 52 -6.69 6.68 -10.07
C ASN A 52 -5.37 7.02 -9.35
N GLY A 53 -4.55 6.01 -9.10
CA GLY A 53 -3.29 6.14 -8.38
C GLY A 53 -2.38 7.16 -9.04
N LEU A 54 -1.81 8.05 -8.22
CA LEU A 54 -0.86 9.07 -8.62
C LEU A 54 0.37 8.95 -7.73
N ILE A 55 1.50 8.63 -8.34
CA ILE A 55 2.77 8.42 -7.65
C ILE A 55 3.60 9.70 -7.70
N HIS A 56 4.15 10.08 -6.56
CA HIS A 56 5.10 11.17 -6.43
C HIS A 56 6.45 10.60 -6.00
N THR A 57 7.48 10.85 -6.79
CA THR A 57 8.86 10.44 -6.48
C THR A 57 9.76 11.67 -6.67
N GLY A 58 10.14 12.30 -5.58
CA GLY A 58 10.78 13.62 -5.61
C GLY A 58 9.89 14.62 -6.35
N GLU A 59 10.41 15.22 -7.40
CA GLU A 59 9.67 16.20 -8.21
C GLU A 59 8.81 15.58 -9.33
N LYS A 60 9.01 14.30 -9.62
CA LYS A 60 8.30 13.60 -10.70
C LYS A 60 6.92 13.11 -10.20
N THR A 61 5.93 13.21 -11.08
CA THR A 61 4.57 12.72 -10.82
C THR A 61 4.08 11.94 -12.03
N PHE A 62 3.52 10.75 -11.79
CA PHE A 62 3.01 9.90 -12.86
C PHE A 62 1.87 8.99 -12.36
N SER A 63 0.98 8.62 -13.27
CA SER A 63 -0.12 7.70 -12.97
C SER A 63 0.39 6.27 -12.95
N ALA A 64 0.23 5.58 -11.82
CA ALA A 64 0.60 4.18 -11.67
C ALA A 64 -0.18 3.51 -10.54
N GLY A 65 -0.09 2.19 -10.50
CA GLY A 65 -0.53 1.34 -9.41
C GLY A 65 0.65 0.88 -8.54
N ARG A 66 0.69 -0.42 -8.22
CA ARG A 66 1.84 -1.06 -7.58
C ARG A 66 3.06 -0.97 -8.52
N PHE A 67 4.26 -1.12 -7.98
CA PHE A 67 5.49 -1.05 -8.77
C PHE A 67 5.41 -1.92 -10.04
N GLY A 68 5.62 -1.30 -11.20
CA GLY A 68 5.50 -1.94 -12.50
C GLY A 68 4.07 -2.10 -13.04
N GLU A 69 3.04 -1.72 -12.29
CA GLU A 69 1.64 -1.86 -12.68
C GLU A 69 0.98 -0.53 -13.05
N LYS A 70 -0.04 -0.61 -13.90
CA LYS A 70 -0.90 0.53 -14.21
C LYS A 70 -1.83 0.82 -13.03
N ASN A 71 -2.28 2.07 -12.90
CA ASN A 71 -3.35 2.40 -11.95
C ASN A 71 -4.70 1.84 -12.44
N VAL A 72 -5.62 1.64 -11.52
CA VAL A 72 -7.02 1.32 -11.82
C VAL A 72 -7.73 2.60 -12.22
N ARG A 73 -8.22 2.65 -13.48
CA ARG A 73 -8.94 3.83 -14.01
C ARG A 73 -10.45 3.63 -13.91
N ASP A 74 -11.17 4.74 -14.02
CA ASP A 74 -12.62 4.81 -14.23
C ASP A 74 -13.53 4.22 -13.13
N ILE A 75 -13.06 3.33 -12.28
CA ILE A 75 -13.86 2.74 -11.20
C ILE A 75 -14.45 3.83 -10.28
N SER A 76 -13.68 4.87 -9.94
CA SER A 76 -14.19 5.96 -9.11
C SER A 76 -15.33 6.74 -9.79
N PHE A 77 -15.27 6.90 -11.12
CA PHE A 77 -16.35 7.51 -11.89
C PHE A 77 -17.61 6.65 -11.83
N HIS A 78 -17.49 5.35 -12.03
CA HIS A 78 -18.62 4.42 -11.96
C HIS A 78 -19.21 4.33 -10.56
N LEU A 79 -18.38 4.35 -9.50
CA LEU A 79 -18.87 4.41 -8.12
C LEU A 79 -19.64 5.69 -7.84
N LYS A 80 -19.15 6.86 -8.31
CA LYS A 80 -19.88 8.14 -8.20
C LYS A 80 -21.22 8.08 -8.93
N LYS A 81 -21.25 7.53 -10.15
CA LYS A 81 -22.48 7.35 -10.93
C LYS A 81 -23.48 6.42 -10.23
N ALA A 82 -23.00 5.47 -9.45
CA ALA A 82 -23.79 4.58 -8.62
C ALA A 82 -24.26 5.23 -7.29
N GLY A 83 -23.90 6.49 -7.02
CA GLY A 83 -24.32 7.23 -5.82
C GLY A 83 -23.31 7.18 -4.66
N HIS A 84 -22.12 6.61 -4.84
CA HIS A 84 -21.09 6.56 -3.81
C HIS A 84 -20.20 7.81 -3.86
N SER A 85 -19.89 8.38 -2.71
CA SER A 85 -18.86 9.42 -2.59
C SER A 85 -17.45 8.79 -2.57
N SER A 86 -16.49 9.52 -3.07
CA SER A 86 -15.07 9.13 -3.00
C SER A 86 -14.20 10.34 -2.69
N LEU A 87 -13.15 10.13 -1.92
CA LEU A 87 -12.16 11.14 -1.63
C LEU A 87 -10.76 10.58 -1.88
N ARG A 88 -9.81 11.46 -2.09
CA ARG A 88 -8.42 11.08 -2.30
C ARG A 88 -7.66 11.15 -0.97
N LEU A 89 -7.00 10.04 -0.64
CA LEU A 89 -6.06 9.97 0.47
C LEU A 89 -4.63 9.93 -0.07
N LYS A 90 -3.67 10.41 0.72
CA LYS A 90 -2.24 10.26 0.47
C LYS A 90 -1.65 9.24 1.42
N THR A 91 -0.72 8.42 0.95
CA THR A 91 0.10 7.55 1.79
C THR A 91 1.58 7.75 1.44
N GLY A 92 2.47 7.54 2.40
CA GLY A 92 3.90 7.43 2.14
C GLY A 92 4.26 5.98 1.85
N THR A 93 5.15 5.76 0.90
CA THR A 93 5.72 4.44 0.64
C THR A 93 7.17 4.44 1.11
N PRO A 94 7.60 3.50 1.96
CA PRO A 94 8.99 3.41 2.38
C PRO A 94 9.88 3.04 1.18
N PRO A 95 11.12 3.54 1.12
CA PRO A 95 12.07 3.15 0.08
C PRO A 95 12.47 1.69 0.26
N ARG A 96 12.72 1.00 -0.85
CA ARG A 96 13.37 -0.30 -0.86
C ARG A 96 14.87 -0.09 -0.90
N VAL A 97 15.58 -0.80 -0.03
CA VAL A 97 17.03 -0.74 0.07
C VAL A 97 17.59 -2.16 -0.04
N SER A 98 18.71 -2.33 -0.73
CA SER A 98 19.35 -3.64 -0.82
C SER A 98 19.94 -4.05 0.52
N LEU A 99 19.66 -5.26 0.98
CA LEU A 99 20.19 -5.82 2.21
C LEU A 99 21.72 -5.76 2.26
N LYS A 100 22.39 -5.92 1.12
CA LYS A 100 23.86 -5.84 0.98
C LYS A 100 24.45 -4.49 1.34
N THR A 101 23.62 -3.44 1.37
CA THR A 101 24.05 -2.06 1.70
C THR A 101 23.74 -1.68 3.14
N ILE A 102 23.20 -2.59 3.93
CA ILE A 102 22.80 -2.35 5.31
C ILE A 102 23.78 -3.05 6.25
N ASP A 103 24.32 -2.32 7.21
CA ASP A 103 25.06 -2.91 8.33
C ASP A 103 24.08 -3.27 9.45
N LEU A 104 23.64 -4.52 9.44
CA LEU A 104 22.69 -5.02 10.44
C LEU A 104 23.27 -5.08 11.86
N SER A 105 24.59 -5.02 12.04
CA SER A 105 25.22 -4.99 13.37
C SER A 105 24.91 -3.69 14.14
N LEU A 106 24.50 -2.65 13.42
CA LEU A 106 24.08 -1.36 13.99
C LEU A 106 22.58 -1.29 14.30
N CYS A 107 21.85 -2.37 14.06
CA CYS A 107 20.40 -2.43 14.21
C CYS A 107 20.05 -3.33 15.41
N GLU A 108 18.96 -3.00 16.09
CA GLU A 108 18.37 -3.86 17.10
C GLU A 108 17.43 -4.87 16.43
N ILE A 109 17.60 -6.16 16.74
CA ILE A 109 16.73 -7.20 16.19
C ILE A 109 15.39 -7.18 16.90
N SER A 110 14.31 -7.07 16.15
CA SER A 110 12.94 -7.21 16.62
C SER A 110 12.37 -8.53 16.12
N LEU A 111 12.33 -9.50 17.00
CA LEU A 111 11.67 -10.79 16.77
C LEU A 111 10.16 -10.59 16.95
N GLY A 112 9.35 -11.35 16.21
CA GLY A 112 7.91 -11.41 16.44
C GLY A 112 7.60 -12.08 17.81
N ASP A 113 6.34 -12.05 18.18
CA ASP A 113 5.88 -12.69 19.43
C ASP A 113 6.15 -14.19 19.40
N SER A 114 6.72 -14.72 20.48
CA SER A 114 6.95 -16.17 20.63
C SER A 114 5.66 -16.93 20.88
N ASP A 115 4.63 -16.25 21.39
CA ASP A 115 3.34 -16.82 21.74
C ASP A 115 2.22 -16.00 21.11
N PHE A 116 1.85 -16.35 19.89
CA PHE A 116 0.82 -15.64 19.15
C PHE A 116 -0.34 -16.55 18.74
N PHE A 117 -1.51 -15.95 18.55
CA PHE A 117 -2.68 -16.62 18.04
C PHE A 117 -2.84 -16.35 16.54
N PRO A 118 -3.06 -17.40 15.73
CA PRO A 118 -3.30 -17.20 14.30
C PRO A 118 -4.61 -16.44 14.08
N PHE A 119 -4.65 -15.56 13.09
CA PHE A 119 -5.89 -14.87 12.69
C PHE A 119 -6.94 -15.81 12.08
N SER A 120 -6.49 -16.91 11.49
CA SER A 120 -7.37 -17.92 10.91
C SER A 120 -7.61 -19.07 11.87
N ILE A 121 -8.87 -19.43 12.10
CA ILE A 121 -9.27 -20.61 12.90
C ILE A 121 -8.82 -21.94 12.26
N SER A 122 -8.47 -21.94 10.99
CA SER A 122 -8.00 -23.12 10.25
C SER A 122 -6.46 -23.23 10.20
N SER A 123 -5.73 -22.28 10.76
CA SER A 123 -4.27 -22.34 10.83
C SER A 123 -3.79 -23.09 12.05
N ASN A 124 -2.81 -23.96 11.88
CA ASN A 124 -2.13 -24.63 12.98
C ASN A 124 -0.97 -23.78 13.49
N LYS A 125 -0.74 -23.76 14.79
CA LYS A 125 0.39 -23.03 15.43
C LYS A 125 1.74 -23.41 14.80
N LYS A 126 1.92 -24.65 14.40
CA LYS A 126 3.13 -25.15 13.74
C LYS A 126 3.41 -24.57 12.35
N ASP A 127 2.39 -24.04 11.67
CA ASP A 127 2.55 -23.46 10.33
C ASP A 127 3.10 -22.01 10.40
N LEU A 128 3.30 -21.49 11.60
CA LEU A 128 3.57 -20.09 11.91
C LEU A 128 4.95 -19.87 12.55
N ASP A 129 5.76 -20.92 12.65
CA ASP A 129 7.09 -20.89 13.31
C ASP A 129 8.17 -20.13 12.54
N LYS A 130 7.82 -19.47 11.43
CA LYS A 130 8.75 -18.70 10.59
C LYS A 130 8.46 -17.22 10.63
N ASN A 131 8.61 -16.61 11.81
CA ASN A 131 8.64 -15.16 11.90
C ASN A 131 9.94 -14.63 11.27
N LEU A 132 9.82 -13.80 10.25
CA LEU A 132 10.96 -13.06 9.73
C LEU A 132 11.30 -11.94 10.71
N PRO A 133 12.55 -11.81 11.16
CA PRO A 133 12.94 -10.72 12.03
C PRO A 133 12.85 -9.38 11.29
N CYS A 134 12.42 -8.35 12.00
CA CYS A 134 12.59 -6.97 11.60
C CYS A 134 13.80 -6.39 12.34
N TYR A 135 14.33 -5.28 11.82
CA TYR A 135 15.45 -4.61 12.44
C TYR A 135 15.07 -3.16 12.74
N LEU A 136 15.34 -2.76 13.97
CA LEU A 136 15.06 -1.43 14.45
C LEU A 136 16.31 -0.55 14.32
N VAL A 137 16.12 0.64 13.75
CA VAL A 137 17.15 1.67 13.65
C VAL A 137 16.54 3.03 13.98
N ASN A 138 17.34 3.94 14.51
CA ASN A 138 16.89 5.26 14.89
C ASN A 138 17.49 6.33 13.96
N THR A 139 16.70 7.32 13.61
CA THR A 139 17.21 8.55 12.97
C THR A 139 18.04 9.35 13.98
N ASN A 140 18.83 10.29 13.50
CA ASN A 140 19.66 11.16 14.30
C ASN A 140 19.54 12.63 13.86
N LYS A 141 20.16 13.53 14.59
CA LYS A 141 20.14 14.98 14.30
C LYS A 141 20.61 15.33 12.89
N LYS A 142 21.61 14.60 12.35
CA LYS A 142 22.10 14.82 10.99
C LYS A 142 21.04 14.47 9.95
N THR A 143 20.33 13.35 10.17
CA THR A 143 19.19 12.94 9.33
C THR A 143 18.08 13.99 9.39
N HIS A 144 17.72 14.46 10.59
CA HIS A 144 16.68 15.49 10.76
C HIS A 144 17.04 16.78 10.04
N SER A 145 18.28 17.29 10.22
CA SER A 145 18.74 18.50 9.52
C SER A 145 18.68 18.36 7.99
N LEU A 146 18.99 17.17 7.45
CA LEU A 146 18.90 16.91 6.02
C LEU A 146 17.45 16.97 5.54
N ILE A 147 16.53 16.36 6.29
CA ILE A 147 15.09 16.39 5.98
C ILE A 147 14.56 17.81 6.05
N GLU A 148 14.85 18.56 7.11
CA GLU A 148 14.40 19.94 7.29
C GLU A 148 14.85 20.86 6.15
N LYS A 149 16.11 20.78 5.74
CA LYS A 149 16.65 21.56 4.62
C LYS A 149 15.95 21.27 3.28
N ASN A 150 15.33 20.09 3.14
CA ASN A 150 14.69 19.66 1.90
C ASN A 150 13.16 19.56 2.00
N LEU A 151 12.54 19.98 3.10
CA LEU A 151 11.10 19.88 3.32
C LEU A 151 10.28 20.43 2.16
N LEU A 152 10.62 21.60 1.64
CA LEU A 152 9.91 22.23 0.53
C LEU A 152 10.03 21.47 -0.81
N LYS A 153 10.97 20.53 -0.92
CA LYS A 153 11.07 19.62 -2.07
C LYS A 153 10.17 18.40 -1.93
N SER A 154 9.67 18.11 -0.72
CA SER A 154 8.69 17.05 -0.51
C SER A 154 7.38 17.37 -1.22
N ALA A 155 6.82 16.39 -1.91
CA ALA A 155 5.53 16.54 -2.59
C ALA A 155 4.40 16.94 -1.61
N MET A 156 4.52 16.54 -0.35
CA MET A 156 3.56 16.86 0.70
C MET A 156 3.66 18.33 1.13
N PHE A 157 4.87 18.83 1.39
CA PHE A 157 5.09 20.19 1.89
C PHE A 157 5.14 21.24 0.78
N SER A 158 5.39 20.85 -0.47
CA SER A 158 5.32 21.74 -1.64
C SER A 158 3.89 22.02 -2.12
N GLY A 159 2.85 21.43 -1.51
CA GLY A 159 1.45 21.58 -1.93
C GLY A 159 1.08 20.80 -3.20
N LYS A 160 1.96 19.98 -3.75
CA LYS A 160 1.66 19.11 -4.91
C LYS A 160 0.63 18.05 -4.57
N ILE A 161 0.63 17.54 -3.34
CA ILE A 161 -0.36 16.58 -2.84
C ILE A 161 -1.48 17.35 -2.15
N LYS A 162 -2.69 17.28 -2.71
CA LYS A 162 -3.91 17.89 -2.17
C LYS A 162 -4.76 16.92 -1.32
N GLY A 163 -4.26 15.72 -1.05
CA GLY A 163 -4.98 14.71 -0.27
C GLY A 163 -4.72 14.81 1.22
N VAL A 164 -5.67 14.29 2.01
CA VAL A 164 -5.51 14.14 3.47
C VAL A 164 -4.76 12.84 3.75
N GLY A 165 -3.76 12.88 4.63
CA GLY A 165 -3.09 11.67 5.10
C GLY A 165 -4.00 10.84 5.99
N PRO A 166 -3.91 9.50 5.97
CA PRO A 166 -4.57 8.66 6.96
C PRO A 166 -4.12 9.06 8.37
N ARG A 167 -5.04 9.00 9.33
CA ARG A 167 -4.70 9.16 10.74
C ARG A 167 -3.69 8.07 11.12
N TYR A 168 -2.69 8.35 11.90
CA TYR A 168 -1.66 7.40 12.37
C TYR A 168 -0.66 6.87 11.33
N CYS A 169 -0.57 7.46 10.13
CA CYS A 169 0.46 7.10 9.15
C CYS A 169 1.26 8.35 8.71
N PRO A 170 1.99 9.01 9.63
CA PRO A 170 2.84 10.14 9.26
C PRO A 170 4.09 9.62 8.54
N SER A 171 4.48 10.30 7.47
CA SER A 171 5.77 10.10 6.82
C SER A 171 6.92 10.58 7.71
N ILE A 172 8.17 10.21 7.38
CA ILE A 172 9.31 10.61 8.20
C ILE A 172 9.49 12.13 8.25
N GLU A 173 9.27 12.82 7.14
CA GLU A 173 9.32 14.27 7.11
C GLU A 173 8.23 14.92 7.96
N ASP A 174 7.04 14.29 8.03
CA ASP A 174 5.94 14.74 8.89
C ASP A 174 6.30 14.56 10.38
N LYS A 175 6.94 13.44 10.72
CA LYS A 175 7.43 13.20 12.09
C LYS A 175 8.49 14.22 12.50
N VAL A 176 9.48 14.47 11.64
CA VAL A 176 10.55 15.44 11.89
C VAL A 176 9.98 16.86 12.01
N PHE A 177 9.01 17.23 11.18
CA PHE A 177 8.38 18.55 11.21
C PHE A 177 7.52 18.77 12.47
N ARG A 178 6.70 17.78 12.84
CA ARG A 178 5.74 17.92 13.96
C ARG A 178 6.36 17.71 15.33
N PHE A 179 7.43 16.93 15.41
CA PHE A 179 8.07 16.55 16.67
C PHE A 179 9.56 16.93 16.66
N LYS A 180 9.82 18.20 16.40
CA LYS A 180 11.18 18.77 16.29
C LYS A 180 12.02 18.58 17.56
N GLU A 181 11.38 18.55 18.71
CA GLU A 181 12.02 18.34 20.02
C GLU A 181 12.55 16.91 20.21
N ARG A 182 12.03 15.95 19.44
CA ARG A 182 12.53 14.57 19.48
C ARG A 182 13.85 14.46 18.72
N GLY A 183 14.89 14.03 19.41
CA GLY A 183 16.23 13.86 18.82
C GLY A 183 16.33 12.69 17.84
N SER A 184 15.37 11.77 17.85
CA SER A 184 15.32 10.57 17.00
C SER A 184 13.92 10.06 16.78
N HIS A 185 13.74 9.32 15.70
CA HIS A 185 12.53 8.56 15.37
C HIS A 185 12.92 7.14 14.99
N GLN A 186 12.14 6.18 15.46
CA GLN A 186 12.31 4.77 15.10
C GLN A 186 11.91 4.50 13.66
N LEU A 187 12.71 3.68 13.00
CA LEU A 187 12.47 3.12 11.68
C LEU A 187 12.58 1.60 11.77
N PHE A 188 11.71 0.90 11.06
CA PHE A 188 11.79 -0.55 10.91
C PHE A 188 12.33 -0.88 9.52
N LEU A 189 13.32 -1.76 9.49
CA LEU A 189 13.77 -2.42 8.28
C LEU A 189 13.08 -3.79 8.25
N GLU A 190 12.24 -3.98 7.27
CA GLU A 190 11.40 -5.17 7.12
C GLU A 190 11.73 -5.85 5.80
N PRO A 191 11.95 -7.17 5.76
CA PRO A 191 12.13 -7.87 4.50
C PRO A 191 10.83 -7.82 3.68
N GLU A 192 10.93 -7.60 2.37
CA GLU A 192 9.76 -7.60 1.47
C GLU A 192 9.03 -8.95 1.47
N TRP A 193 9.79 -10.05 1.52
CA TRP A 193 9.31 -11.43 1.63
C TRP A 193 10.46 -12.35 2.09
N GLU A 194 10.14 -13.60 2.41
CA GLU A 194 11.14 -14.60 2.78
C GLU A 194 12.17 -14.80 1.65
N GLY A 195 13.46 -14.62 1.96
CA GLY A 195 14.56 -14.73 0.98
C GLY A 195 14.73 -13.49 0.09
N SER A 196 14.05 -12.38 0.39
CA SER A 196 14.28 -11.10 -0.28
C SER A 196 15.67 -10.55 0.07
N ASP A 197 16.32 -9.90 -0.91
CA ASP A 197 17.52 -9.10 -0.71
C ASP A 197 17.20 -7.58 -0.58
N GLN A 198 15.92 -7.27 -0.42
CA GLN A 198 15.35 -5.93 -0.20
C GLN A 198 14.49 -5.89 1.05
#